data_f7e0f122c1fa73795d711a7d3c89348a
#
_entry.id   f7e0f122c1fa73795d711a7d3c89348a
#
_cell.length_a   1.000
_cell.length_b   1.000
_cell.length_c   1.000
_cell.angle_alpha   90.00
_cell.angle_beta   90.00
_cell.angle_gamma   90.00
#
_symmetry.space_group_name_H-M   'P 1'
#
loop_
_entity.id
_entity.type
_entity.pdbx_description
1 polymer ?
#
loop_
_entity_poly.entity_id
_entity_poly.type
_entity_poly.pdbx_seq_one_letter_code
_entity_poly.pdbx_strand_id
1 'polypeptide(L)'
;VWDKLQSRLVNAQDIAQSFQYASTSAVDAGFCAMSATVSAEGKKGCFFVINEAPEIIQSACLLKRTTNRAAVEEFIEFLSSPAAKEIKVKYGYR
;
A
#
# COMPACT_ATOMS: atom_id res chain seq x y z
N VAL A 1 -10.86 23.67 9.59
CA VAL A 1 -10.74 22.94 8.28
C VAL A 1 -11.58 21.65 8.32
N TRP A 2 -11.44 20.82 9.36
CA TRP A 2 -12.11 19.53 9.47
C TRP A 2 -13.63 19.61 9.31
N ASP A 3 -14.30 20.51 10.02
CA ASP A 3 -15.76 20.66 9.98
C ASP A 3 -16.29 21.01 8.57
N LYS A 4 -15.48 21.73 7.78
CA LYS A 4 -15.81 22.07 6.40
C LYS A 4 -15.61 20.90 5.41
N LEU A 5 -14.78 19.93 5.77
CA LEU A 5 -14.49 18.77 4.93
C LEU A 5 -15.47 17.62 5.16
N GLN A 6 -16.07 17.51 6.34
CA GLN A 6 -16.90 16.35 6.70
C GLN A 6 -18.02 16.05 5.69
N SER A 7 -18.71 17.08 5.19
CA SER A 7 -19.78 16.91 4.20
C SER A 7 -19.29 16.55 2.79
N ARG A 8 -17.98 16.62 2.55
CA ARG A 8 -17.32 16.33 1.26
C ARG A 8 -16.54 15.02 1.27
N LEU A 9 -16.49 14.33 2.41
CA LEU A 9 -15.75 13.09 2.52
C LEU A 9 -16.47 11.96 1.78
N VAL A 10 -15.72 11.24 0.97
CA VAL A 10 -16.15 10.01 0.32
C VAL A 10 -15.41 8.86 0.97
N ASN A 11 -16.15 7.98 1.65
CA ASN A 11 -15.57 6.81 2.30
C ASN A 11 -15.37 5.68 1.29
N ALA A 12 -14.17 5.16 1.22
CA ALA A 12 -13.83 3.96 0.47
C ALA A 12 -13.90 2.72 1.38
N GLN A 13 -14.15 1.55 0.81
CA GLN A 13 -14.16 0.28 1.54
C GLN A 13 -12.75 -0.19 1.92
N ASP A 14 -11.77 0.18 1.09
CA ASP A 14 -10.36 -0.12 1.31
C ASP A 14 -9.45 0.93 0.67
N ILE A 15 -8.14 0.80 0.89
CA ILE A 15 -7.15 1.75 0.40
C ILE A 15 -6.99 1.70 -1.13
N ALA A 16 -7.27 0.57 -1.78
CA ALA A 16 -7.20 0.43 -3.22
C ALA A 16 -8.35 1.19 -3.89
N GLN A 17 -9.56 1.11 -3.33
CA GLN A 17 -10.72 1.87 -3.80
C GLN A 17 -10.51 3.38 -3.59
N SER A 18 -9.92 3.80 -2.47
CA SER A 18 -9.56 5.20 -2.26
C SER A 18 -8.60 5.72 -3.33
N PHE A 19 -7.58 4.94 -3.68
CA PHE A 19 -6.66 5.27 -4.78
C PHE A 19 -7.40 5.32 -6.13
N GLN A 20 -8.30 4.37 -6.40
CA GLN A 20 -9.10 4.32 -7.63
C GLN A 20 -9.95 5.58 -7.79
N TYR A 21 -10.61 6.06 -6.75
CA TYR A 21 -11.40 7.29 -6.82
C TYR A 21 -10.55 8.50 -7.20
N ALA A 22 -9.36 8.64 -6.63
CA ALA A 22 -8.45 9.73 -6.98
C ALA A 22 -7.89 9.57 -8.40
N SER A 23 -7.45 8.38 -8.80
CA SER A 23 -6.84 8.12 -10.11
C SER A 23 -7.83 8.27 -11.28
N THR A 24 -9.12 8.06 -11.04
CA THR A 24 -10.20 8.26 -12.03
C THR A 24 -10.83 9.66 -11.97
N SER A 25 -10.29 10.56 -11.13
CA SER A 25 -10.85 11.91 -10.92
C SER A 25 -12.29 11.92 -10.38
N ALA A 26 -12.72 10.85 -9.71
CA ALA A 26 -14.00 10.82 -9.02
C ALA A 26 -13.97 11.67 -7.74
N VAL A 27 -12.80 11.91 -7.19
CA VAL A 27 -12.53 12.84 -6.07
C VAL A 27 -11.31 13.70 -6.38
N ASP A 28 -11.19 14.85 -5.74
CA ASP A 28 -10.07 15.78 -5.92
C ASP A 28 -8.75 15.27 -5.31
N ALA A 29 -8.85 14.51 -4.21
CA ALA A 29 -7.71 13.90 -3.51
C ALA A 29 -8.15 12.64 -2.75
N GLY A 30 -7.23 11.70 -2.57
CA GLY A 30 -7.48 10.47 -1.82
C GLY A 30 -6.23 10.01 -1.05
N PHE A 31 -6.44 9.31 0.05
CA PHE A 31 -5.37 8.61 0.74
C PHE A 31 -5.04 7.32 0.00
N CYS A 32 -3.76 6.99 -0.10
CA CYS A 32 -3.32 5.74 -0.72
C CYS A 32 -2.05 5.20 -0.05
N ALA A 33 -1.75 3.94 -0.31
CA ALA A 33 -0.48 3.37 0.08
C ALA A 33 0.65 3.90 -0.82
N MET A 34 1.87 4.02 -0.27
CA MET A 34 3.04 4.46 -1.05
C MET A 34 3.28 3.59 -2.28
N SER A 35 3.02 2.29 -2.18
CA SER A 35 3.12 1.36 -3.31
C SER A 35 2.21 1.69 -4.49
N ALA A 36 1.06 2.33 -4.25
CA ALA A 36 0.18 2.77 -5.32
C ALA A 36 0.77 3.95 -6.12
N THR A 37 1.53 4.84 -5.46
CA THR A 37 2.11 6.02 -6.11
C THR A 37 3.20 5.68 -7.14
N VAL A 38 3.88 4.54 -6.96
CA VAL A 38 4.92 4.06 -7.89
C VAL A 38 4.36 3.25 -9.07
N SER A 39 3.06 2.96 -9.07
CA SER A 39 2.38 2.32 -10.19
C SER A 39 2.30 3.23 -11.42
N ALA A 40 1.95 2.66 -12.59
CA ALA A 40 1.76 3.44 -13.81
C ALA A 40 0.68 4.53 -13.66
N GLU A 41 -0.41 4.22 -12.97
CA GLU A 41 -1.49 5.17 -12.69
C GLU A 41 -1.06 6.22 -11.66
N GLY A 42 -0.36 5.82 -10.57
CA GLY A 42 0.13 6.74 -9.55
C GLY A 42 1.10 7.80 -10.08
N LYS A 43 1.90 7.44 -11.07
CA LYS A 43 2.85 8.36 -11.73
C LYS A 43 2.19 9.44 -12.59
N LYS A 44 0.91 9.33 -12.89
CA LYS A 44 0.16 10.34 -13.63
C LYS A 44 -0.29 11.51 -12.74
N GLY A 45 -0.30 11.33 -11.44
CA GLY A 45 -0.68 12.33 -10.46
C GLY A 45 0.49 12.85 -9.64
N CYS A 46 0.18 13.63 -8.61
CA CYS A 46 1.14 14.05 -7.59
C CYS A 46 0.72 13.51 -6.23
N PHE A 47 1.67 13.34 -5.33
CA PHE A 47 1.40 12.86 -3.97
C PHE A 47 2.28 13.58 -2.94
N PHE A 48 1.82 13.57 -1.71
CA PHE A 48 2.55 14.07 -0.56
C PHE A 48 2.64 12.97 0.50
N VAL A 49 3.83 12.78 1.05
CA VAL A 49 4.03 11.82 2.15
C VAL A 49 3.53 12.44 3.44
N ILE A 50 2.68 11.71 4.15
CA ILE A 50 2.17 12.11 5.48
C ILE A 50 3.06 11.45 6.52
N ASN A 51 4.05 12.20 7.02
CA ASN A 51 5.02 11.69 7.99
C ASN A 51 4.41 11.43 9.37
N GLU A 52 3.30 12.09 9.68
CA GLU A 52 2.55 11.94 10.93
C GLU A 52 1.66 10.69 10.96
N ALA A 53 1.47 10.04 9.81
CA ALA A 53 0.70 8.80 9.75
C ALA A 53 1.44 7.67 10.50
N PRO A 54 0.74 6.88 11.33
CA PRO A 54 1.36 5.75 12.02
C PRO A 54 1.84 4.70 11.02
N GLU A 55 2.91 4.00 11.35
CA GLU A 55 3.41 2.89 10.54
C GLU A 55 2.41 1.73 10.55
N ILE A 56 2.15 1.17 9.38
CA ILE A 56 1.30 -0.02 9.23
C ILE A 56 2.20 -1.23 9.03
N ILE A 57 2.33 -2.03 10.08
CA ILE A 57 3.14 -3.25 10.06
C ILE A 57 2.41 -4.31 9.22
N GLN A 58 3.10 -4.79 8.17
CA GLN A 58 2.63 -5.90 7.36
C GLN A 58 3.18 -7.21 7.90
N SER A 59 2.33 -8.23 7.96
CA SER A 59 2.71 -9.56 8.45
C SER A 59 2.32 -10.64 7.45
N ALA A 60 3.10 -11.70 7.42
CA ALA A 60 2.81 -12.90 6.64
C ALA A 60 2.87 -14.14 7.54
N CYS A 61 2.13 -15.17 7.21
CA CYS A 61 2.16 -16.43 7.94
C CYS A 61 2.11 -17.63 7.00
N LEU A 62 2.73 -18.71 7.44
CA LEU A 62 2.60 -20.03 6.80
C LEU A 62 1.36 -20.73 7.35
N LEU A 63 0.44 -21.11 6.45
CA LEU A 63 -0.76 -21.82 6.84
C LEU A 63 -0.44 -23.28 7.22
N LYS A 64 -1.01 -23.77 8.31
CA LYS A 64 -0.82 -25.16 8.79
C LYS A 64 -1.23 -26.22 7.75
N ARG A 65 -2.19 -25.91 6.89
CA ARG A 65 -2.73 -26.83 5.86
C ARG A 65 -1.90 -26.90 4.58
N THR A 66 -0.80 -26.15 4.47
CA THR A 66 0.00 -26.17 3.24
C THR A 66 0.65 -27.54 3.03
N THR A 67 0.57 -28.04 1.80
CA THR A 67 1.25 -29.25 1.35
C THR A 67 2.65 -28.97 0.79
N ASN A 68 2.96 -27.70 0.49
CA ASN A 68 4.23 -27.27 -0.11
C ASN A 68 5.05 -26.43 0.87
N ARG A 69 5.27 -26.99 2.06
CA ARG A 69 5.91 -26.28 3.17
C ARG A 69 7.33 -25.80 2.82
N ALA A 70 8.13 -26.66 2.20
CA ALA A 70 9.52 -26.32 1.85
C ALA A 70 9.61 -25.09 0.94
N ALA A 71 8.82 -25.03 -0.13
CA ALA A 71 8.84 -23.88 -1.03
C ALA A 71 8.35 -22.58 -0.36
N VAL A 72 7.41 -22.66 0.60
CA VAL A 72 6.96 -21.49 1.35
C VAL A 72 8.05 -21.02 2.31
N GLU A 73 8.77 -21.92 2.96
CA GLU A 73 9.90 -21.59 3.83
C GLU A 73 11.04 -20.91 3.04
N GLU A 74 11.41 -21.45 1.87
CA GLU A 74 12.38 -20.80 0.96
C GLU A 74 11.93 -19.39 0.55
N PHE A 75 10.65 -19.19 0.27
CA PHE A 75 10.13 -17.87 -0.06
C PHE A 75 10.20 -16.91 1.14
N ILE A 76 9.92 -17.38 2.35
CA ILE A 76 10.06 -16.57 3.57
C ILE A 76 11.51 -16.16 3.80
N GLU A 77 12.47 -17.08 3.58
CA GLU A 77 13.90 -16.77 3.65
C GLU A 77 14.28 -15.73 2.59
N PHE A 78 13.81 -15.90 1.36
CA PHE A 78 14.02 -14.91 0.30
C PHE A 78 13.52 -13.51 0.70
N LEU A 79 12.38 -13.41 1.37
CA LEU A 79 11.83 -12.11 1.83
C LEU A 79 12.76 -11.36 2.79
N SER A 80 13.69 -12.06 3.45
CA SER A 80 14.72 -11.50 4.32
C SER A 80 16.02 -11.14 3.59
N SER A 81 16.14 -11.51 2.32
CA SER A 81 17.35 -11.29 1.52
C SER A 81 17.55 -9.81 1.14
N PRO A 82 18.80 -9.39 0.82
CA PRO A 82 19.08 -8.06 0.30
C PRO A 82 18.30 -7.73 -0.97
N ALA A 83 18.13 -8.69 -1.89
CA ALA A 83 17.36 -8.51 -3.13
C ALA A 83 15.88 -8.21 -2.85
N ALA A 84 15.27 -8.94 -1.93
CA ALA A 84 13.88 -8.66 -1.52
C ALA A 84 13.76 -7.31 -0.81
N LYS A 85 14.77 -6.91 -0.03
CA LYS A 85 14.80 -5.59 0.60
C LYS A 85 14.82 -4.46 -0.42
N GLU A 86 15.63 -4.57 -1.46
CA GLU A 86 15.65 -3.58 -2.56
C GLU A 86 14.29 -3.47 -3.25
N ILE A 87 13.66 -4.61 -3.53
CA ILE A 87 12.30 -4.62 -4.11
C ILE A 87 11.30 -3.92 -3.17
N LYS A 88 11.32 -4.26 -1.88
CA LYS A 88 10.43 -3.62 -0.89
C LYS A 88 10.60 -2.10 -0.86
N VAL A 89 11.84 -1.61 -0.78
CA VAL A 89 12.14 -0.18 -0.78
C VAL A 89 11.65 0.50 -2.08
N LYS A 90 11.86 -0.14 -3.23
CA LYS A 90 11.39 0.36 -4.53
C LYS A 90 9.87 0.58 -4.56
N TYR A 91 9.12 -0.25 -3.85
CA TYR A 91 7.67 -0.13 -3.74
C TYR A 91 7.19 0.62 -2.49
N GLY A 92 8.08 1.34 -1.80
CA GLY A 92 7.74 2.22 -0.69
C GLY A 92 7.56 1.50 0.66
N TYR A 93 7.99 0.25 0.77
CA TYR A 93 8.04 -0.47 2.06
C TYR A 93 9.38 -0.18 2.76
N ARG A 94 9.32 -0.08 4.09
CA ARG A 94 10.48 0.18 4.96
C ARG A 94 10.88 -1.07 5.74
#